data_0692c4f6023bcbeb6eca45baa641a9ba
#
_entry.id   0692c4f6023bcbeb6eca45baa641a9ba
#
_cell.length_a   1.000
_cell.length_b   1.000
_cell.length_c   1.000
_cell.angle_alpha   90.00
_cell.angle_beta   90.00
_cell.angle_gamma   90.00
#
_symmetry.space_group_name_H-M   'P 1'
#
loop_
_entity.id
_entity.type
_entity.pdbx_description
1 polymer ?
#
loop_
_entity_poly.entity_id
_entity_poly.type
_entity_poly.pdbx_seq_one_letter_code
_entity_poly.pdbx_strand_id
1 'polypeptide(L)'
;FRMVVYEDFATGNVYRFITNHLGYDALTIAELYRERWNVELFFKWIKQHLHIKSFYGTSENAVYTQIWIAVCAFLLLAIVKKHMHIEEPSLYMISQTIGTMLFERIPIPELFNKPINNVPKDDGQLDLFRNLKS
;
A
#
# COMPACT_ATOMS: atom_id res chain seq x y z
N PHE A 1 -1.29 -4.84 32.02
CA PHE A 1 -1.95 -4.57 30.74
C PHE A 1 -3.18 -3.72 30.98
N ARG A 2 -3.47 -2.85 30.01
CA ARG A 2 -4.67 -1.99 29.98
C ARG A 2 -5.47 -2.35 28.73
N MET A 3 -6.80 -2.39 28.87
CA MET A 3 -7.71 -2.48 27.76
C MET A 3 -8.17 -1.09 27.35
N VAL A 4 -8.07 -0.78 26.07
CA VAL A 4 -8.57 0.46 25.45
C VAL A 4 -9.74 0.07 24.56
N VAL A 5 -10.86 0.79 24.71
CA VAL A 5 -12.03 0.64 23.85
C VAL A 5 -12.14 1.90 23.01
N TYR A 6 -12.21 1.73 21.69
CA TYR A 6 -12.36 2.81 20.72
C TYR A 6 -13.60 2.55 19.87
N GLU A 7 -14.48 3.51 19.79
CA GLU A 7 -15.65 3.50 18.93
C GLU A 7 -15.40 4.40 17.72
N ASP A 8 -15.49 3.83 16.55
CA ASP A 8 -15.41 4.57 15.30
C ASP A 8 -16.79 5.13 14.95
N PHE A 9 -16.98 6.41 15.17
CA PHE A 9 -18.25 7.09 14.92
C PHE A 9 -18.70 7.09 13.45
N ALA A 10 -17.76 6.93 12.51
CA ALA A 10 -18.09 6.90 11.08
C ALA A 10 -18.70 5.55 10.66
N THR A 11 -18.25 4.46 11.27
CA THR A 11 -18.68 3.09 10.92
C THR A 11 -19.53 2.43 12.00
N GLY A 12 -19.60 2.99 13.21
CA GLY A 12 -20.26 2.42 14.38
C GLY A 12 -19.55 1.19 14.97
N ASN A 13 -18.34 0.89 14.51
CA ASN A 13 -17.59 -0.26 14.98
C ASN A 13 -16.89 0.02 16.31
N VAL A 14 -16.94 -0.96 17.22
CA VAL A 14 -16.24 -0.90 18.51
C VAL A 14 -15.02 -1.80 18.47
N TYR A 15 -13.85 -1.23 18.65
CA TYR A 15 -12.57 -1.93 18.70
C TYR A 15 -12.07 -2.02 20.14
N ARG A 16 -11.46 -3.15 20.50
CA ARG A 16 -10.88 -3.39 21.83
C ARG A 16 -9.41 -3.75 21.66
N PHE A 17 -8.54 -2.94 22.24
CA PHE A 17 -7.08 -3.12 22.18
C PHE A 17 -6.53 -3.44 23.57
N ILE A 18 -5.60 -4.37 23.65
CA ILE A 18 -4.84 -4.64 24.87
C ILE A 18 -3.44 -4.10 24.68
N THR A 19 -2.97 -3.28 25.61
CA THR A 19 -1.64 -2.68 25.57
C THR A 19 -0.93 -2.82 26.91
N ASN A 20 0.38 -2.93 26.89
CA ASN A 20 1.25 -2.84 28.07
C ASN A 20 1.70 -1.39 28.32
N HIS A 21 1.45 -0.47 27.38
CA HIS A 21 1.82 0.92 27.53
C HIS A 21 0.72 1.67 28.32
N LEU A 22 1.07 2.11 29.54
CA LEU A 22 0.13 2.77 30.45
C LEU A 22 0.10 4.29 30.29
N GLY A 23 1.14 4.87 29.67
CA GLY A 23 1.33 6.33 29.57
C GLY A 23 0.66 7.00 28.38
N TYR A 24 0.35 6.24 27.29
CA TYR A 24 -0.33 6.83 26.14
C TYR A 24 -1.84 6.95 26.40
N ASP A 25 -2.47 7.98 25.85
CA ASP A 25 -3.92 8.12 25.85
C ASP A 25 -4.60 7.06 24.96
N ALA A 26 -5.91 6.94 25.11
CA ALA A 26 -6.68 5.92 24.41
C ALA A 26 -6.69 6.12 22.88
N LEU A 27 -6.74 7.39 22.44
CA LEU A 27 -6.75 7.74 21.03
C LEU A 27 -5.42 7.36 20.35
N THR A 28 -4.29 7.72 20.95
CA THR A 28 -2.96 7.35 20.45
C THR A 28 -2.81 5.84 20.31
N ILE A 29 -3.32 5.04 21.26
CA ILE A 29 -3.29 3.58 21.14
C ILE A 29 -4.14 3.09 19.95
N ALA A 30 -5.31 3.68 19.73
CA ALA A 30 -6.17 3.33 18.60
C ALA A 30 -5.50 3.69 17.26
N GLU A 31 -4.84 4.85 17.17
CA GLU A 31 -4.10 5.28 15.99
C GLU A 31 -2.91 4.37 15.68
N LEU A 32 -2.10 4.03 16.68
CA LEU A 32 -0.98 3.08 16.52
C LEU A 32 -1.46 1.72 16.02
N TYR A 33 -2.60 1.25 16.51
CA TYR A 33 -3.16 -0.02 16.05
C TYR A 33 -3.68 0.08 14.60
N ARG A 34 -4.27 1.19 14.24
CA ARG A 34 -4.68 1.47 12.85
C ARG A 34 -3.48 1.48 11.91
N GLU A 35 -2.38 2.13 12.29
CA GLU A 35 -1.14 2.15 11.50
C GLU A 35 -0.54 0.73 11.34
N ARG A 36 -0.63 -0.11 12.37
CA ARG A 36 -0.24 -1.53 12.24
C ARG A 36 -1.04 -2.25 11.16
N TRP A 37 -2.34 -1.95 11.05
CA TRP A 37 -3.19 -2.54 10.01
C TRP A 37 -2.73 -2.17 8.60
N ASN A 38 -2.17 -0.99 8.41
CA ASN A 38 -1.61 -0.56 7.14
C ASN A 38 -0.46 -1.47 6.66
N VAL A 39 0.29 -2.07 7.58
CA VAL A 39 1.33 -3.05 7.24
C VAL A 39 0.71 -4.32 6.63
N GLU A 40 -0.41 -4.79 7.15
CA GLU A 40 -1.12 -5.95 6.59
C GLU A 40 -1.68 -5.65 5.19
N LEU A 41 -2.25 -4.46 5.01
CA LEU A 41 -2.74 -3.98 3.72
C LEU A 41 -1.60 -3.87 2.70
N PHE A 42 -0.45 -3.36 3.12
CA PHE A 42 0.76 -3.29 2.30
C PHE A 42 1.21 -4.67 1.80
N PHE A 43 1.34 -5.66 2.70
CA PHE A 43 1.72 -7.01 2.29
C PHE A 43 0.65 -7.69 1.45
N LYS A 44 -0.63 -7.43 1.71
CA LYS A 44 -1.73 -7.91 0.87
C LYS A 44 -1.59 -7.36 -0.54
N TRP A 45 -1.34 -6.05 -0.68
CA TRP A 45 -1.14 -5.40 -1.97
C TRP A 45 0.05 -6.00 -2.75
N ILE A 46 1.20 -6.16 -2.08
CA ILE A 46 2.39 -6.79 -2.67
C ILE A 46 2.07 -8.19 -3.22
N LYS A 47 1.39 -9.02 -2.42
CA LYS A 47 1.02 -10.38 -2.84
C LYS A 47 0.08 -10.39 -4.04
N GLN A 48 -0.85 -9.45 -4.10
CA GLN A 48 -1.85 -9.38 -5.17
C GLN A 48 -1.27 -8.85 -6.48
N HIS A 49 -0.44 -7.83 -6.42
CA HIS A 49 -0.06 -7.06 -7.61
C HIS A 49 1.37 -7.31 -8.10
N LEU A 50 2.28 -7.73 -7.23
CA LEU A 50 3.66 -8.06 -7.62
C LEU A 50 3.89 -9.56 -7.84
N HIS A 51 2.80 -10.34 -7.96
CA HIS A 51 2.82 -11.77 -8.30
C HIS A 51 3.75 -12.62 -7.43
N ILE A 52 3.95 -12.26 -6.15
CA ILE A 52 4.70 -13.08 -5.19
C ILE A 52 3.81 -14.25 -4.72
N LYS A 53 3.32 -15.05 -5.69
CA LYS A 53 2.57 -16.27 -5.40
C LYS A 53 3.48 -17.49 -5.27
N SER A 54 4.68 -17.43 -5.86
CA SER A 54 5.71 -18.44 -5.77
C SER A 54 7.08 -17.78 -5.72
N PHE A 55 7.99 -18.39 -4.96
CA PHE A 55 9.36 -17.91 -4.92
C PHE A 55 10.15 -18.56 -6.06
N TYR A 56 10.97 -17.78 -6.76
CA TYR A 56 11.81 -18.28 -7.84
C TYR A 56 12.97 -19.15 -7.36
N GLY A 57 13.32 -19.06 -6.06
CA GLY A 57 14.34 -19.86 -5.44
C GLY A 57 13.88 -20.42 -4.10
N THR A 58 14.42 -21.56 -3.72
CA THR A 58 14.11 -22.25 -2.45
C THR A 58 15.08 -21.89 -1.33
N SER A 59 16.19 -21.20 -1.63
CA SER A 59 17.12 -20.76 -0.59
C SER A 59 16.56 -19.55 0.19
N GLU A 60 16.90 -19.46 1.45
CA GLU A 60 16.50 -18.36 2.32
C GLU A 60 16.89 -16.99 1.73
N ASN A 61 18.09 -16.86 1.20
CA ASN A 61 18.56 -15.65 0.55
C ASN A 61 17.73 -15.28 -0.70
N ALA A 62 17.31 -16.26 -1.49
CA ALA A 62 16.48 -16.01 -2.67
C ALA A 62 15.11 -15.47 -2.25
N VAL A 63 14.52 -16.02 -1.19
CA VAL A 63 13.23 -15.57 -0.63
C VAL A 63 13.35 -14.14 -0.11
N TYR A 64 14.36 -13.83 0.70
CA TYR A 64 14.58 -12.45 1.20
C TYR A 64 14.83 -11.47 0.06
N THR A 65 15.65 -11.84 -0.92
CA THR A 65 15.92 -10.98 -2.08
C THR A 65 14.63 -10.64 -2.82
N GLN A 66 13.76 -11.61 -3.07
CA GLN A 66 12.50 -11.39 -3.75
C GLN A 66 11.56 -10.48 -2.95
N ILE A 67 11.49 -10.66 -1.63
CA ILE A 67 10.71 -9.80 -0.75
C ILE A 67 11.23 -8.35 -0.80
N TRP A 68 12.55 -8.17 -0.69
CA TRP A 68 13.14 -6.83 -0.72
C TRP A 68 12.95 -6.14 -2.08
N ILE A 69 13.07 -6.86 -3.19
CA ILE A 69 12.78 -6.33 -4.53
C ILE A 69 11.33 -5.83 -4.59
N ALA A 70 10.38 -6.60 -4.07
CA ALA A 70 8.97 -6.21 -4.05
C ALA A 70 8.71 -4.97 -3.20
N VAL A 71 9.33 -4.88 -2.02
CA VAL A 71 9.25 -3.70 -1.15
C VAL A 71 9.83 -2.47 -1.85
N CYS A 72 11.01 -2.60 -2.47
CA CYS A 72 11.64 -1.51 -3.21
C CYS A 72 10.77 -1.06 -4.39
N ALA A 73 10.22 -1.99 -5.17
CA ALA A 73 9.33 -1.67 -6.29
C ALA A 73 8.09 -0.90 -5.81
N PHE A 74 7.45 -1.36 -4.75
CA PHE A 74 6.30 -0.66 -4.16
C PHE A 74 6.66 0.77 -3.73
N LEU A 75 7.78 0.93 -3.01
CA LEU A 75 8.22 2.25 -2.54
C LEU A 75 8.53 3.19 -3.69
N LEU A 76 9.20 2.71 -4.74
CA LEU A 76 9.47 3.50 -5.94
C LEU A 76 8.17 3.97 -6.62
N LEU A 77 7.19 3.08 -6.77
CA LEU A 77 5.88 3.44 -7.33
C LEU A 77 5.16 4.48 -6.47
N ALA A 78 5.20 4.32 -5.14
CA ALA A 78 4.61 5.27 -4.20
C ALA A 78 5.29 6.65 -4.27
N ILE A 79 6.63 6.68 -4.37
CA ILE A 79 7.40 7.91 -4.53
C ILE A 79 7.05 8.60 -5.86
N VAL A 80 7.00 7.84 -6.96
CA VAL A 80 6.62 8.38 -8.28
C VAL A 80 5.22 8.96 -8.20
N LYS A 81 4.24 8.22 -7.67
CA LYS A 81 2.86 8.70 -7.51
C LYS A 81 2.82 10.02 -6.73
N LYS A 82 3.49 10.07 -5.59
CA LYS A 82 3.53 11.27 -4.73
C LYS A 82 4.24 12.44 -5.39
N HIS A 83 5.41 12.20 -5.97
CA HIS A 83 6.24 13.26 -6.57
C HIS A 83 5.58 13.88 -7.80
N MET A 84 4.89 13.06 -8.58
CA MET A 84 4.20 13.48 -9.80
C MET A 84 2.80 14.02 -9.55
N HIS A 85 2.32 14.06 -8.28
CA HIS A 85 0.96 14.46 -7.90
C HIS A 85 -0.13 13.71 -8.68
N ILE A 86 0.11 12.41 -8.96
CA ILE A 86 -0.83 11.56 -9.69
C ILE A 86 -1.92 11.13 -8.69
N GLU A 87 -3.06 11.78 -8.70
CA GLU A 87 -4.19 11.39 -7.84
C GLU A 87 -4.86 10.13 -8.37
N GLU A 88 -5.15 10.08 -9.64
CA GLU A 88 -5.55 8.92 -10.44
C GLU A 88 -4.51 8.67 -11.54
N PRO A 89 -4.15 7.45 -11.89
CA PRO A 89 -4.70 6.14 -11.53
C PRO A 89 -4.11 5.51 -10.24
N SER A 90 -4.61 4.29 -9.91
CA SER A 90 -4.13 3.50 -8.77
C SER A 90 -2.66 3.10 -8.90
N LEU A 91 -2.00 2.75 -7.77
CA LEU A 91 -0.63 2.22 -7.80
C LEU A 91 -0.46 1.00 -8.71
N TYR A 92 -1.49 0.15 -8.78
CA TYR A 92 -1.48 -1.01 -9.66
C TYR A 92 -1.46 -0.60 -11.13
N MET A 93 -2.31 0.32 -11.53
CA MET A 93 -2.33 0.85 -12.91
C MET A 93 -1.00 1.52 -13.27
N ILE A 94 -0.42 2.29 -12.34
CA ILE A 94 0.91 2.89 -12.52
C ILE A 94 1.96 1.79 -12.73
N SER A 95 1.93 0.72 -11.93
CA SER A 95 2.89 -0.38 -12.07
C SER A 95 2.76 -1.10 -13.40
N GLN A 96 1.53 -1.31 -13.88
CA GLN A 96 1.29 -1.92 -15.20
C GLN A 96 1.75 -1.03 -16.35
N THR A 97 1.41 0.26 -16.30
CA THR A 97 1.83 1.22 -17.32
C THR A 97 3.35 1.30 -17.41
N ILE A 98 4.03 1.45 -16.27
CA ILE A 98 5.50 1.46 -16.23
C ILE A 98 6.07 0.13 -16.73
N GLY A 99 5.48 -1.03 -16.33
CA GLY A 99 5.93 -2.35 -16.75
C GLY A 99 5.83 -2.57 -18.26
N THR A 100 4.79 -2.08 -18.91
CA THR A 100 4.61 -2.18 -20.38
C THR A 100 5.53 -1.24 -21.14
N MET A 101 5.85 -0.08 -20.56
CA MET A 101 6.64 0.98 -21.21
C MET A 101 8.10 1.03 -20.71
N LEU A 102 8.53 0.03 -19.92
CA LEU A 102 9.84 0.04 -19.24
C LEU A 102 11.04 0.21 -20.18
N PHE A 103 10.92 -0.29 -21.41
CA PHE A 103 11.97 -0.24 -22.43
C PHE A 103 11.78 0.92 -23.43
N GLU A 104 10.72 1.70 -23.28
CA GLU A 104 10.47 2.88 -24.11
C GLU A 104 11.06 4.12 -23.43
N ARG A 105 11.69 5.00 -24.23
CA ARG A 105 12.26 6.27 -23.72
C ARG A 105 11.20 7.36 -23.70
N ILE A 106 10.13 7.14 -22.90
CA ILE A 106 9.05 8.11 -22.72
C ILE A 106 9.19 8.73 -21.32
N PRO A 107 9.15 10.06 -21.19
CA PRO A 107 9.13 10.72 -19.89
C PRO A 107 7.90 10.26 -19.06
N ILE A 108 8.12 9.93 -17.79
CA ILE A 108 7.07 9.44 -16.89
C ILE A 108 5.82 10.35 -16.89
N PRO A 109 5.91 11.71 -16.88
CA PRO A 109 4.74 12.57 -16.92
C PRO A 109 3.86 12.36 -18.17
N GLU A 110 4.46 12.07 -19.31
CA GLU A 110 3.74 11.86 -20.56
C GLU A 110 2.95 10.55 -20.57
N LEU A 111 3.39 9.54 -19.79
CA LEU A 111 2.69 8.26 -19.67
C LEU A 111 1.29 8.41 -19.04
N PHE A 112 1.12 9.41 -18.16
CA PHE A 112 -0.11 9.62 -17.41
C PHE A 112 -0.99 10.77 -17.92
N ASN A 113 -0.48 11.56 -18.88
CA ASN A 113 -1.25 12.64 -19.51
C ASN A 113 -2.13 12.18 -20.67
N LYS A 114 -1.96 10.94 -21.16
CA LYS A 114 -2.86 10.36 -22.19
C LYS A 114 -4.08 9.74 -21.52
N PRO A 115 -5.31 9.96 -22.04
CA PRO A 115 -6.48 9.24 -21.55
C PRO A 115 -6.26 7.73 -21.76
N ILE A 116 -6.18 6.98 -20.67
CA ILE A 116 -6.05 5.52 -20.71
C ILE A 116 -7.41 4.94 -21.08
N ASN A 117 -7.69 4.84 -22.38
CA ASN A 117 -8.83 4.12 -22.89
C ASN A 117 -8.54 2.61 -22.77
N ASN A 118 -9.35 1.90 -21.98
CA ASN A 118 -9.37 0.44 -21.78
C ASN A 118 -8.45 -0.16 -20.71
N VAL A 119 -8.56 0.28 -19.46
CA VAL A 119 -8.08 -0.53 -18.34
C VAL A 119 -9.30 -1.03 -17.54
N PRO A 120 -9.40 -2.34 -17.22
CA PRO A 120 -10.46 -2.86 -16.37
C PRO A 120 -10.43 -2.16 -15.01
N LYS A 121 -11.60 -1.74 -14.51
CA LYS A 121 -11.70 -1.23 -13.14
C LYS A 121 -11.38 -2.37 -12.19
N ASP A 122 -10.28 -2.23 -11.46
CA ASP A 122 -9.95 -3.13 -10.37
C ASP A 122 -10.75 -2.70 -9.14
N ASP A 123 -11.83 -3.43 -8.84
CA ASP A 123 -12.72 -3.17 -7.69
C ASP A 123 -12.07 -3.56 -6.34
N GLY A 124 -10.81 -4.03 -6.38
CA GLY A 124 -10.03 -4.42 -5.19
C GLY A 124 -9.09 -3.35 -4.63
N GLN A 125 -9.26 -2.10 -5.04
CA GLN A 125 -8.35 -1.03 -4.66
C GLN A 125 -8.46 -0.68 -3.19
N LEU A 126 -7.46 -1.11 -2.44
CA LEU A 126 -7.17 -0.62 -1.10
C LEU A 126 -6.61 0.79 -1.21
N ASP A 127 -7.38 1.77 -0.79
CA ASP A 127 -7.01 3.19 -0.78
C ASP A 127 -6.01 3.45 0.38
N LEU A 128 -4.80 2.90 0.24
CA LEU A 128 -3.72 2.99 1.23
C LEU A 128 -3.31 4.43 1.56
N PHE A 129 -3.64 5.39 0.69
CA PHE A 129 -3.15 6.77 0.79
C PHE A 129 -4.25 7.83 0.91
N ARG A 130 -5.53 7.43 0.93
CA ARG A 130 -6.64 8.39 1.04
C ARG A 130 -6.65 9.14 2.37
N ASN A 131 -6.09 8.53 3.42
CA ASN A 131 -6.11 9.06 4.78
C ASN A 131 -4.79 9.77 5.20
N LEU A 132 -3.86 10.04 4.28
CA LEU A 132 -2.64 10.81 4.55
C LEU A 132 -2.82 12.32 4.35
N LYS A 133 -4.06 12.79 4.08
CA LYS A 133 -4.42 14.22 4.06
C LYS A 133 -5.26 14.54 5.29
N SER A 134 -4.62 14.77 6.41
CA SER A 134 -5.11 15.64 7.49
C SER A 134 -3.97 15.97 8.41
#